data_26d47a4d9e645adc359f4b92b19a7b9d
#
_entry.id   26d47a4d9e645adc359f4b92b19a7b9d
#
_cell.length_a   1.000
_cell.length_b   1.000
_cell.length_c   1.000
_cell.angle_alpha   90.00
_cell.angle_beta   90.00
_cell.angle_gamma   90.00
#
_symmetry.space_group_name_H-M   'P 1'
#
loop_
_entity.id
_entity.type
_entity.pdbx_description
1 polymer ?
#
loop_
_entity_poly.entity_id
_entity_poly.type
_entity_poly.pdbx_seq_one_letter_code
_entity_poly.pdbx_strand_id
1 'polypeptide(L)'
;MMRKMGKWMLAVILVCGISLTSCNRDDNSASEQAGQQFQKDLDQAMSWAQVYGPPTQSLAEEVAARHKGKATPLNYKTRESTERKCRTDKSSPFELRDLARTTVLCEYDSIRNVIEDIEKTATTSGIFGRYKHQTSDRGYWGDLFNMKFEYLYTEIQVKSYGNYYAANPEEICRPVLGDSLYNVIYTACGGLEPGLSHHYYEIIRSDTTSDATREYYKKLCIEYHSHFDPDFVE
;
A
#
# COMPACT_ATOMS: atom_id res chain seq x y z
N MET A 1 9.36 -60.43 21.48
CA MET A 1 8.42 -60.80 22.55
C MET A 1 7.09 -60.11 22.24
N MET A 2 6.12 -60.94 21.93
CA MET A 2 4.64 -60.80 22.02
C MET A 2 3.99 -59.53 21.45
N ARG A 3 3.30 -59.63 20.30
CA ARG A 3 1.93 -60.12 20.03
C ARG A 3 0.83 -59.29 20.67
N LYS A 4 -0.04 -58.69 19.79
CA LYS A 4 -1.47 -59.05 19.60
C LYS A 4 -2.07 -58.02 18.63
N MET A 5 -2.48 -58.36 17.39
CA MET A 5 -3.80 -58.89 17.00
C MET A 5 -4.94 -58.20 17.76
N GLY A 6 -5.82 -57.46 17.14
CA GLY A 6 -6.70 -57.65 16.01
C GLY A 6 -8.10 -57.30 16.48
N LYS A 7 -8.90 -56.68 15.66
CA LYS A 7 -10.33 -56.99 15.54
C LYS A 7 -10.94 -56.24 14.38
N TRP A 8 -11.34 -56.96 13.42
CA TRP A 8 -12.31 -56.63 12.38
C TRP A 8 -13.69 -56.40 13.00
N MET A 9 -14.38 -55.36 12.61
CA MET A 9 -15.80 -55.31 12.78
C MET A 9 -16.45 -54.77 11.50
N LEU A 10 -17.15 -55.63 10.81
CA LEU A 10 -18.11 -55.38 9.77
C LEU A 10 -19.18 -54.41 10.33
N ALA A 11 -19.55 -53.41 9.59
CA ALA A 11 -20.78 -52.70 9.77
C ALA A 11 -21.48 -52.51 8.41
N VAL A 12 -22.50 -53.17 8.28
CA VAL A 12 -23.68 -53.22 7.46
C VAL A 12 -23.97 -51.93 6.68
N ILE A 13 -24.07 -52.10 5.37
CA ILE A 13 -24.63 -51.12 4.42
C ILE A 13 -26.13 -51.08 4.65
N LEU A 14 -26.61 -49.98 5.19
CA LEU A 14 -28.06 -49.63 5.14
C LEU A 14 -28.27 -48.64 4.00
N VAL A 15 -28.76 -49.13 2.90
CA VAL A 15 -29.28 -48.33 1.80
C VAL A 15 -30.58 -47.69 2.22
N CYS A 16 -30.52 -46.44 2.66
CA CYS A 16 -31.73 -45.61 2.72
C CYS A 16 -31.65 -44.59 1.59
N GLY A 17 -32.50 -44.80 0.58
CA GLY A 17 -32.77 -43.81 -0.43
C GLY A 17 -33.33 -42.53 0.20
N ILE A 18 -32.58 -41.45 0.13
CA ILE A 18 -33.05 -40.12 0.42
C ILE A 18 -32.92 -39.30 -0.86
N SER A 19 -34.07 -38.86 -1.29
CA SER A 19 -34.35 -38.00 -2.42
C SER A 19 -33.36 -36.82 -2.51
N LEU A 20 -32.69 -36.71 -3.65
CA LEU A 20 -31.98 -35.51 -4.06
C LEU A 20 -32.99 -34.41 -4.41
N THR A 21 -33.41 -33.67 -3.43
CA THR A 21 -34.13 -32.40 -3.65
C THR A 21 -33.62 -31.39 -2.62
N SER A 22 -33.10 -30.28 -3.14
CA SER A 22 -32.86 -29.02 -2.45
C SER A 22 -31.56 -28.87 -1.68
N CYS A 23 -30.42 -28.64 -2.40
CA CYS A 23 -29.22 -28.03 -1.83
C CYS A 23 -28.78 -26.73 -2.54
N ASN A 24 -29.66 -26.07 -3.32
CA ASN A 24 -29.29 -24.85 -4.05
C ASN A 24 -29.87 -23.54 -3.47
N ARG A 25 -30.58 -23.57 -2.35
CA ARG A 25 -31.13 -22.33 -1.76
C ARG A 25 -30.29 -21.77 -0.63
N ASP A 26 -29.56 -22.59 0.12
CA ASP A 26 -28.84 -22.16 1.31
C ASP A 26 -27.49 -21.52 0.95
N ASP A 27 -26.83 -21.95 -0.14
CA ASP A 27 -25.53 -21.40 -0.59
C ASP A 27 -25.69 -19.97 -1.12
N ASN A 28 -26.79 -19.63 -1.78
CA ASN A 28 -27.03 -18.29 -2.28
C ASN A 28 -27.25 -17.28 -1.13
N SER A 29 -28.00 -17.69 -0.09
CA SER A 29 -28.28 -16.82 1.05
C SER A 29 -26.99 -16.50 1.87
N ALA A 30 -26.13 -17.49 2.05
CA ALA A 30 -24.84 -17.30 2.75
C ALA A 30 -23.88 -16.39 1.98
N SER A 31 -23.81 -16.52 0.66
CA SER A 31 -22.97 -15.66 -0.17
C SER A 31 -23.48 -14.21 -0.23
N GLU A 32 -24.79 -14.00 -0.27
CA GLU A 32 -25.39 -12.67 -0.20
C GLU A 32 -25.16 -12.01 1.16
N GLN A 33 -25.28 -12.74 2.26
CA GLN A 33 -24.99 -12.24 3.60
C GLN A 33 -23.53 -11.87 3.78
N ALA A 34 -22.60 -12.70 3.29
CA ALA A 34 -21.17 -12.40 3.30
C ALA A 34 -20.84 -11.14 2.48
N GLY A 35 -21.48 -10.99 1.32
CA GLY A 35 -21.35 -9.78 0.52
C GLY A 35 -21.85 -8.53 1.21
N GLN A 36 -23.02 -8.60 1.86
CA GLN A 36 -23.58 -7.48 2.63
C GLN A 36 -22.72 -7.13 3.85
N GLN A 37 -22.16 -8.12 4.54
CA GLN A 37 -21.26 -7.88 5.66
C GLN A 37 -19.98 -7.20 5.19
N PHE A 38 -19.37 -7.66 4.09
CA PHE A 38 -18.21 -7.02 3.49
C PHE A 38 -18.46 -5.54 3.17
N GLN A 39 -19.63 -5.20 2.61
CA GLN A 39 -19.95 -3.80 2.30
C GLN A 39 -20.09 -2.94 3.57
N LYS A 40 -20.66 -3.47 4.65
CA LYS A 40 -20.74 -2.79 5.95
C LYS A 40 -19.35 -2.58 6.54
N ASP A 41 -18.49 -3.60 6.49
CA ASP A 41 -17.12 -3.53 6.98
C ASP A 41 -16.31 -2.50 6.19
N LEU A 42 -16.52 -2.42 4.87
CA LEU A 42 -15.90 -1.43 4.00
C LEU A 42 -16.33 0.00 4.36
N ASP A 43 -17.64 0.24 4.52
CA ASP A 43 -18.17 1.54 4.91
C ASP A 43 -17.61 1.97 6.28
N GLN A 44 -17.55 1.05 7.22
CA GLN A 44 -17.00 1.30 8.55
C GLN A 44 -15.49 1.61 8.49
N ALA A 45 -14.69 0.85 7.74
CA ALA A 45 -13.27 1.08 7.60
C ALA A 45 -12.97 2.42 6.93
N MET A 46 -13.73 2.78 5.89
CA MET A 46 -13.62 4.09 5.24
C MET A 46 -14.01 5.23 6.19
N SER A 47 -15.03 5.05 7.01
CA SER A 47 -15.41 6.02 8.06
C SER A 47 -14.29 6.20 9.09
N TRP A 48 -13.67 5.11 9.58
CA TRP A 48 -12.52 5.18 10.48
C TRP A 48 -11.32 5.87 9.84
N ALA A 49 -11.09 5.67 8.53
CA ALA A 49 -10.04 6.38 7.83
C ALA A 49 -10.24 7.91 7.87
N GLN A 50 -11.48 8.39 7.77
CA GLN A 50 -11.80 9.82 7.91
C GLN A 50 -11.54 10.35 9.35
N VAL A 51 -11.70 9.51 10.35
CA VAL A 51 -11.43 9.88 11.76
C VAL A 51 -9.93 9.92 12.05
N TYR A 52 -9.17 8.92 11.58
CA TYR A 52 -7.76 8.76 11.91
C TYR A 52 -6.80 9.40 10.90
N GLY A 53 -7.28 9.79 9.74
CA GLY A 53 -6.51 10.54 8.75
C GLY A 53 -5.98 11.88 9.27
N PRO A 54 -6.84 12.77 9.82
CA PRO A 54 -6.40 14.08 10.29
C PRO A 54 -5.28 14.05 11.34
N PRO A 55 -5.32 13.26 12.43
CA PRO A 55 -4.17 13.15 13.34
C PRO A 55 -2.90 12.61 12.67
N THR A 56 -3.02 11.72 11.68
CA THR A 56 -1.88 11.25 10.88
C THR A 56 -1.28 12.37 10.04
N GLN A 57 -2.13 13.20 9.42
CA GLN A 57 -1.72 14.38 8.68
C GLN A 57 -1.01 15.40 9.57
N SER A 58 -1.57 15.68 10.74
CA SER A 58 -0.97 16.64 11.70
C SER A 58 0.43 16.21 12.12
N LEU A 59 0.64 14.90 12.39
CA LEU A 59 1.95 14.38 12.73
C LEU A 59 2.93 14.54 11.55
N ALA A 60 2.51 14.23 10.35
CA ALA A 60 3.34 14.40 9.15
C ALA A 60 3.73 15.86 8.90
N GLU A 61 2.79 16.81 9.08
CA GLU A 61 3.03 18.24 8.94
C GLU A 61 4.00 18.76 9.99
N GLU A 62 3.85 18.33 11.24
CA GLU A 62 4.73 18.71 12.34
C GLU A 62 6.17 18.22 12.09
N VAL A 63 6.36 16.96 11.69
CA VAL A 63 7.68 16.43 11.35
C VAL A 63 8.26 17.14 10.14
N ALA A 64 7.48 17.30 9.07
CA ALA A 64 7.92 18.01 7.87
C ALA A 64 8.44 19.42 8.20
N ALA A 65 7.71 20.17 9.03
CA ALA A 65 8.11 21.53 9.44
C ALA A 65 9.44 21.54 10.21
N ARG A 66 9.69 20.58 11.09
CA ARG A 66 10.96 20.48 11.83
C ARG A 66 12.16 20.24 10.93
N HIS A 67 11.96 19.55 9.81
CA HIS A 67 13.01 19.20 8.85
C HIS A 67 13.00 20.07 7.57
N LYS A 68 12.30 21.21 7.58
CA LYS A 68 12.14 22.10 6.41
C LYS A 68 11.57 21.38 5.17
N GLY A 69 10.85 20.30 5.40
CA GLY A 69 10.19 19.50 4.38
C GLY A 69 8.76 19.99 4.12
N LYS A 70 8.00 19.17 3.40
CA LYS A 70 6.57 19.38 3.11
C LYS A 70 5.81 18.10 3.39
N ALA A 71 4.58 18.22 3.90
CA ALA A 71 3.63 17.12 3.90
C ALA A 71 2.69 17.25 2.70
N THR A 72 2.42 16.17 2.00
CA THR A 72 1.38 16.18 0.96
C THR A 72 0.01 16.26 1.60
N PRO A 73 -1.02 16.77 0.89
CA PRO A 73 -2.39 16.65 1.35
C PRO A 73 -2.75 15.18 1.67
N LEU A 74 -3.60 15.01 2.68
CA LEU A 74 -4.12 13.69 3.04
C LEU A 74 -4.90 13.08 1.88
N ASN A 75 -4.55 11.86 1.53
CA ASN A 75 -5.19 11.10 0.46
C ASN A 75 -5.94 9.92 1.04
N TYR A 76 -7.20 9.80 0.67
CA TYR A 76 -8.05 8.66 1.02
C TYR A 76 -8.17 7.72 -0.18
N LYS A 77 -7.98 6.42 0.07
CA LYS A 77 -8.17 5.40 -0.96
C LYS A 77 -9.63 5.37 -1.40
N THR A 78 -9.86 5.29 -2.72
CA THR A 78 -11.23 5.19 -3.23
C THR A 78 -11.86 3.85 -2.87
N ARG A 79 -13.20 3.80 -2.83
CA ARG A 79 -13.96 2.57 -2.55
C ARG A 79 -13.58 1.45 -3.51
N GLU A 80 -13.56 1.74 -4.81
CA GLU A 80 -13.23 0.77 -5.85
C GLU A 80 -11.81 0.22 -5.69
N SER A 81 -10.85 1.10 -5.36
CA SER A 81 -9.46 0.70 -5.12
C SER A 81 -9.32 -0.14 -3.86
N THR A 82 -10.12 0.16 -2.82
CA THR A 82 -10.17 -0.60 -1.56
C THR A 82 -10.75 -1.99 -1.79
N GLU A 83 -11.90 -2.09 -2.45
CA GLU A 83 -12.54 -3.37 -2.79
C GLU A 83 -11.62 -4.26 -3.63
N ARG A 84 -11.01 -3.68 -4.68
CA ARG A 84 -10.06 -4.40 -5.53
C ARG A 84 -8.91 -4.96 -4.69
N LYS A 85 -8.33 -4.15 -3.81
CA LYS A 85 -7.21 -4.57 -2.95
C LYS A 85 -7.62 -5.68 -1.99
N CYS A 86 -8.77 -5.56 -1.33
CA CYS A 86 -9.30 -6.61 -0.44
C CYS A 86 -9.49 -7.94 -1.18
N ARG A 87 -10.01 -7.91 -2.41
CA ARG A 87 -10.19 -9.12 -3.23
C ARG A 87 -8.85 -9.74 -3.63
N THR A 88 -7.88 -8.91 -4.06
CA THR A 88 -6.56 -9.36 -4.48
C THR A 88 -5.77 -9.97 -3.33
N ASP A 89 -5.76 -9.29 -2.18
CA ASP A 89 -4.96 -9.68 -1.00
C ASP A 89 -5.72 -10.68 -0.12
N LYS A 90 -7.00 -10.98 -0.44
CA LYS A 90 -7.92 -11.80 0.37
C LYS A 90 -7.98 -11.32 1.82
N SER A 91 -8.03 -10.01 2.03
CA SER A 91 -7.98 -9.34 3.33
C SER A 91 -9.27 -8.62 3.66
N SER A 92 -9.51 -8.41 4.96
CA SER A 92 -10.57 -7.53 5.44
C SER A 92 -10.23 -6.07 5.15
N PRO A 93 -11.24 -5.18 4.94
CA PRO A 93 -11.01 -3.74 4.83
C PRO A 93 -10.26 -3.13 6.03
N PHE A 94 -10.42 -3.69 7.23
CA PHE A 94 -9.73 -3.24 8.45
C PHE A 94 -8.24 -3.62 8.51
N GLU A 95 -7.79 -4.57 7.70
CA GLU A 95 -6.39 -4.98 7.60
C GLU A 95 -5.59 -4.11 6.64
N LEU A 96 -6.27 -3.29 5.83
CA LEU A 96 -5.60 -2.36 4.93
C LEU A 96 -4.95 -1.23 5.73
N ARG A 97 -3.74 -0.87 5.32
CA ARG A 97 -2.89 0.06 6.06
C ARG A 97 -2.78 1.43 5.41
N ASP A 98 -3.37 1.59 4.24
CA ASP A 98 -3.23 2.74 3.35
C ASP A 98 -4.59 3.35 2.95
N LEU A 99 -5.63 3.18 3.77
CA LEU A 99 -6.95 3.80 3.53
C LEU A 99 -6.90 5.33 3.67
N ALA A 100 -6.08 5.82 4.60
CA ALA A 100 -5.72 7.23 4.71
C ALA A 100 -4.19 7.32 4.70
N ARG A 101 -3.62 8.17 3.82
CA ARG A 101 -2.19 8.27 3.58
C ARG A 101 -1.76 9.70 3.34
N THR A 102 -0.60 10.07 3.87
CA THR A 102 0.13 11.30 3.54
C THR A 102 1.59 10.97 3.28
N THR A 103 2.34 11.91 2.70
CA THR A 103 3.77 11.74 2.45
C THR A 103 4.54 12.93 2.99
N VAL A 104 5.58 12.67 3.77
CA VAL A 104 6.58 13.67 4.14
C VAL A 104 7.64 13.71 3.05
N LEU A 105 7.84 14.88 2.48
CA LEU A 105 8.82 15.18 1.44
C LEU A 105 9.96 15.99 2.05
N CYS A 106 11.20 15.58 1.80
CA CYS A 106 12.38 16.29 2.28
C CYS A 106 13.55 16.12 1.31
N GLU A 107 14.64 16.85 1.55
CA GLU A 107 15.92 16.59 0.89
C GLU A 107 16.39 15.18 1.21
N TYR A 108 17.08 14.54 0.26
CA TYR A 108 17.54 13.17 0.37
C TYR A 108 18.36 12.94 1.66
N ASP A 109 19.33 13.82 1.94
CA ASP A 109 20.18 13.74 3.14
C ASP A 109 19.42 13.89 4.46
N SER A 110 18.19 14.37 4.42
CA SER A 110 17.32 14.54 5.61
C SER A 110 16.45 13.33 5.89
N ILE A 111 16.33 12.38 4.97
CA ILE A 111 15.39 11.25 5.05
C ILE A 111 15.58 10.47 6.36
N ARG A 112 16.82 10.13 6.71
CA ARG A 112 17.12 9.38 7.93
C ARG A 112 16.63 10.11 9.19
N ASN A 113 16.90 11.40 9.28
CA ASN A 113 16.48 12.21 10.42
C ASN A 113 14.94 12.32 10.50
N VAL A 114 14.27 12.42 9.35
CA VAL A 114 12.80 12.41 9.26
C VAL A 114 12.23 11.08 9.72
N ILE A 115 12.83 9.96 9.32
CA ILE A 115 12.44 8.61 9.74
C ILE A 115 12.51 8.48 11.26
N GLU A 116 13.66 8.85 11.86
CA GLU A 116 13.90 8.78 13.30
C GLU A 116 12.90 9.66 14.08
N ASP A 117 12.57 10.83 13.55
CA ASP A 117 11.64 11.76 14.17
C ASP A 117 10.17 11.29 14.08
N ILE A 118 9.74 10.73 12.97
CA ILE A 118 8.41 10.10 12.84
C ILE A 118 8.26 8.96 13.85
N GLU A 119 9.26 8.05 13.90
CA GLU A 119 9.23 6.91 14.80
C GLU A 119 9.12 7.36 16.27
N LYS A 120 9.96 8.31 16.68
CA LYS A 120 9.96 8.88 18.01
C LYS A 120 8.63 9.55 18.34
N THR A 121 8.12 10.39 17.44
CA THR A 121 6.89 11.15 17.67
C THR A 121 5.68 10.20 17.75
N ALA A 122 5.57 9.24 16.82
CA ALA A 122 4.50 8.26 16.82
C ALA A 122 4.54 7.33 18.05
N THR A 123 5.74 6.93 18.50
CA THR A 123 5.93 6.13 19.71
C THR A 123 5.50 6.90 20.94
N THR A 124 5.91 8.15 21.06
CA THR A 124 5.53 9.03 22.19
C THR A 124 4.02 9.24 22.25
N SER A 125 3.37 9.34 21.10
CA SER A 125 1.92 9.48 20.97
C SER A 125 1.15 8.16 21.13
N GLY A 126 1.85 7.01 21.26
CA GLY A 126 1.22 5.70 21.40
C GLY A 126 0.56 5.16 20.14
N ILE A 127 0.86 5.73 18.97
CA ILE A 127 0.27 5.33 17.68
C ILE A 127 1.26 4.66 16.73
N PHE A 128 2.50 4.42 17.14
CA PHE A 128 3.45 3.70 16.31
C PHE A 128 3.01 2.24 16.11
N GLY A 129 2.88 1.83 14.87
CA GLY A 129 2.51 0.45 14.53
C GLY A 129 3.67 -0.30 13.90
N ARG A 130 4.19 0.20 12.78
CA ARG A 130 5.28 -0.46 12.04
C ARG A 130 6.00 0.53 11.13
N TYR A 131 7.30 0.37 11.04
CA TYR A 131 8.15 0.92 9.97
C TYR A 131 8.53 -0.17 8.97
N LYS A 132 8.63 0.19 7.69
CA LYS A 132 9.14 -0.66 6.62
C LYS A 132 9.87 0.19 5.59
N HIS A 133 11.15 -0.07 5.40
CA HIS A 133 11.84 0.33 4.18
C HIS A 133 11.44 -0.61 3.05
N GLN A 134 10.93 -0.07 1.97
CA GLN A 134 10.47 -0.84 0.81
C GLN A 134 11.32 -0.47 -0.40
N THR A 135 11.95 -1.48 -0.97
CA THR A 135 12.66 -1.40 -2.24
C THR A 135 12.00 -2.30 -3.28
N SER A 136 12.22 -2.03 -4.53
CA SER A 136 11.79 -2.90 -5.62
C SER A 136 12.93 -3.12 -6.62
N ASP A 137 12.83 -4.20 -7.37
CA ASP A 137 13.73 -4.55 -8.49
C ASP A 137 13.63 -3.58 -9.69
N ARG A 138 12.94 -2.47 -9.52
CA ARG A 138 12.68 -1.44 -10.53
C ARG A 138 13.26 -0.06 -10.14
N GLY A 139 14.11 -0.01 -9.13
CA GLY A 139 14.68 1.24 -8.66
C GLY A 139 13.76 2.07 -7.75
N TYR A 140 12.51 1.66 -7.53
CA TYR A 140 11.65 2.34 -6.57
C TYR A 140 12.03 1.99 -5.14
N TRP A 141 12.05 3.01 -4.29
CA TRP A 141 12.14 2.86 -2.84
C TRP A 141 11.17 3.80 -2.12
N GLY A 142 10.90 3.53 -0.86
CA GLY A 142 10.09 4.37 -0.01
C GLY A 142 10.08 3.86 1.42
N ASP A 143 9.98 4.77 2.35
CA ASP A 143 9.89 4.49 3.77
C ASP A 143 8.45 4.65 4.20
N LEU A 144 7.89 3.59 4.77
CA LEU A 144 6.47 3.47 5.09
C LEU A 144 6.28 3.30 6.59
N PHE A 145 5.53 4.20 7.18
CA PHE A 145 5.10 4.11 8.56
C PHE A 145 3.62 3.80 8.62
N ASN A 146 3.24 2.72 9.28
CA ASN A 146 1.86 2.45 9.60
C ASN A 146 1.57 2.95 11.02
N MET A 147 0.72 3.96 11.14
CA MET A 147 0.21 4.47 12.40
C MET A 147 -0.93 3.55 12.85
N LYS A 148 -0.86 3.05 14.08
CA LYS A 148 -1.86 2.13 14.64
C LYS A 148 -2.84 2.89 15.51
N PHE A 149 -4.08 2.93 15.09
CA PHE A 149 -5.20 3.39 15.89
C PHE A 149 -6.03 2.19 16.38
N GLU A 150 -7.02 2.44 17.20
CA GLU A 150 -7.83 1.38 17.83
C GLU A 150 -8.42 0.39 16.82
N TYR A 151 -8.95 0.91 15.69
CA TYR A 151 -9.70 0.11 14.72
C TYR A 151 -9.04 0.03 13.35
N LEU A 152 -8.04 0.86 13.06
CA LEU A 152 -7.47 0.96 11.71
C LEU A 152 -6.01 1.38 11.74
N TYR A 153 -5.32 1.08 10.64
CA TYR A 153 -4.02 1.66 10.34
C TYR A 153 -4.16 2.80 9.31
N THR A 154 -3.31 3.81 9.46
CA THR A 154 -3.06 4.83 8.44
C THR A 154 -1.59 4.79 8.04
N GLU A 155 -1.21 5.51 6.96
CA GLU A 155 0.14 5.45 6.44
C GLU A 155 0.77 6.84 6.32
N ILE A 156 2.01 6.99 6.80
CA ILE A 156 2.91 8.08 6.43
C ILE A 156 4.00 7.49 5.57
N GLN A 157 4.21 8.06 4.38
CA GLN A 157 5.36 7.76 3.54
C GLN A 157 6.43 8.85 3.73
N VAL A 158 7.71 8.48 3.62
CA VAL A 158 8.80 9.43 3.51
C VAL A 158 9.47 9.26 2.16
N LYS A 159 9.67 10.36 1.45
CA LYS A 159 10.29 10.38 0.12
C LYS A 159 11.16 11.60 -0.06
N SER A 160 12.19 11.48 -0.89
CA SER A 160 12.86 12.65 -1.44
C SER A 160 11.93 13.40 -2.40
N TYR A 161 12.21 14.67 -2.62
CA TYR A 161 11.51 15.48 -3.63
C TYR A 161 11.64 14.85 -5.03
N GLY A 162 12.84 14.34 -5.37
CA GLY A 162 13.08 13.66 -6.63
C GLY A 162 12.26 12.38 -6.80
N ASN A 163 12.22 11.54 -5.76
CA ASN A 163 11.41 10.31 -5.79
C ASN A 163 9.89 10.62 -5.90
N TYR A 164 9.44 11.70 -5.27
CA TYR A 164 8.05 12.14 -5.41
C TYR A 164 7.73 12.62 -6.83
N TYR A 165 8.64 13.40 -7.44
CA TYR A 165 8.56 13.81 -8.83
C TYR A 165 8.52 12.59 -9.76
N ALA A 166 9.42 11.64 -9.57
CA ALA A 166 9.49 10.42 -10.38
C ALA A 166 8.22 9.57 -10.35
N ALA A 167 7.51 9.57 -9.21
CA ALA A 167 6.35 8.72 -8.98
C ALA A 167 5.00 9.35 -9.37
N ASN A 168 4.93 10.67 -9.54
CA ASN A 168 3.65 11.37 -9.73
C ASN A 168 3.68 12.26 -10.98
N PRO A 169 2.62 12.25 -11.80
CA PRO A 169 2.54 13.11 -12.98
C PRO A 169 2.49 14.60 -12.59
N GLU A 170 2.72 15.49 -13.56
CA GLU A 170 2.90 16.93 -13.34
C GLU A 170 1.74 17.54 -12.56
N GLU A 171 0.52 17.21 -12.94
CA GLU A 171 -0.71 17.75 -12.33
C GLU A 171 -0.82 17.41 -10.83
N ILE A 172 -0.12 16.38 -10.36
CA ILE A 172 -0.08 15.98 -8.95
C ILE A 172 1.17 16.53 -8.25
N CYS A 173 2.36 16.39 -8.86
CA CYS A 173 3.60 16.74 -8.18
C CYS A 173 3.86 18.25 -8.17
N ARG A 174 3.54 18.98 -9.24
CA ARG A 174 3.83 20.41 -9.36
C ARG A 174 3.13 21.29 -8.33
N PRO A 175 1.82 21.10 -8.02
CA PRO A 175 1.14 21.85 -6.96
C PRO A 175 1.76 21.62 -5.57
N VAL A 176 2.28 20.43 -5.30
CA VAL A 176 2.91 20.08 -4.01
C VAL A 176 4.34 20.64 -3.91
N LEU A 177 5.14 20.46 -4.94
CA LEU A 177 6.52 20.94 -4.98
C LEU A 177 6.60 22.46 -5.09
N GLY A 178 5.68 23.06 -5.85
CA GLY A 178 5.71 24.44 -6.29
C GLY A 178 6.63 24.62 -7.51
N ASP A 179 6.38 25.66 -8.33
CA ASP A 179 7.06 25.86 -9.60
C ASP A 179 8.59 25.92 -9.47
N SER A 180 9.09 26.58 -8.43
CA SER A 180 10.55 26.72 -8.25
C SER A 180 11.25 25.38 -8.07
N LEU A 181 10.79 24.57 -7.12
CA LEU A 181 11.41 23.27 -6.84
C LEU A 181 11.15 22.28 -7.97
N TYR A 182 9.97 22.29 -8.56
CA TYR A 182 9.66 21.48 -9.74
C TYR A 182 10.64 21.74 -10.87
N ASN A 183 10.89 23.01 -11.23
CA ASN A 183 11.80 23.36 -12.31
C ASN A 183 13.27 23.02 -11.99
N VAL A 184 13.67 23.11 -10.72
CA VAL A 184 15.02 22.66 -10.28
C VAL A 184 15.17 21.17 -10.53
N ILE A 185 14.19 20.35 -10.13
CA ILE A 185 14.25 18.89 -10.31
C ILE A 185 14.19 18.54 -11.81
N TYR A 186 13.27 19.14 -12.56
CA TYR A 186 13.17 18.96 -14.03
C TYR A 186 14.48 19.23 -14.74
N THR A 187 15.17 20.31 -14.38
CA THR A 187 16.47 20.65 -14.96
C THR A 187 17.55 19.67 -14.54
N ALA A 188 17.60 19.31 -13.25
CA ALA A 188 18.59 18.39 -12.70
C ALA A 188 18.51 16.99 -13.31
N CYS A 189 17.30 16.50 -13.61
CA CYS A 189 17.12 15.21 -14.28
C CYS A 189 17.19 15.26 -15.82
N GLY A 190 17.70 16.37 -16.39
CA GLY A 190 17.88 16.51 -17.84
C GLY A 190 16.59 16.69 -18.63
N GLY A 191 15.52 17.19 -18.01
CA GLY A 191 14.23 17.44 -18.65
C GLY A 191 13.35 16.18 -18.81
N LEU A 192 13.60 15.15 -18.02
CA LEU A 192 12.73 13.97 -17.98
C LEU A 192 11.37 14.31 -17.37
N GLU A 193 10.31 13.84 -18.01
CA GLU A 193 8.93 14.07 -17.56
C GLU A 193 8.65 13.40 -16.20
N PRO A 194 7.84 14.02 -15.33
CA PRO A 194 7.44 13.44 -14.07
C PRO A 194 6.50 12.25 -14.23
N GLY A 195 6.45 11.36 -13.23
CA GLY A 195 5.50 10.25 -13.20
C GLY A 195 5.85 9.05 -14.08
N LEU A 196 6.96 9.06 -14.82
CA LEU A 196 7.34 7.93 -15.70
C LEU A 196 7.53 6.64 -14.93
N SER A 197 7.96 6.69 -13.67
CA SER A 197 8.07 5.52 -12.81
C SER A 197 6.73 4.79 -12.65
N HIS A 198 5.65 5.53 -12.43
CA HIS A 198 4.32 4.95 -12.33
C HIS A 198 3.82 4.41 -13.68
N HIS A 199 4.08 5.12 -14.77
CA HIS A 199 3.74 4.66 -16.12
C HIS A 199 4.43 3.33 -16.46
N TYR A 200 5.73 3.22 -16.21
CA TYR A 200 6.47 1.97 -16.43
C TYR A 200 5.96 0.85 -15.54
N TYR A 201 5.62 1.15 -14.28
CA TYR A 201 5.04 0.17 -13.36
C TYR A 201 3.73 -0.41 -13.87
N GLU A 202 2.83 0.41 -14.41
CA GLU A 202 1.56 -0.08 -14.96
C GLU A 202 1.78 -1.04 -16.14
N ILE A 203 2.77 -0.78 -17.00
CA ILE A 203 3.14 -1.68 -18.08
C ILE A 203 3.72 -3.00 -17.54
N ILE A 204 4.64 -2.90 -16.56
CA ILE A 204 5.32 -4.07 -15.97
C ILE A 204 4.32 -5.03 -15.32
N ARG A 205 3.30 -4.51 -14.64
CA ARG A 205 2.33 -5.33 -13.90
C ARG A 205 1.15 -5.84 -14.74
N SER A 206 1.02 -5.39 -15.98
CA SER A 206 -0.08 -5.81 -16.85
C SER A 206 0.07 -7.28 -17.22
N ASP A 207 -1.01 -8.05 -17.10
CA ASP A 207 -1.06 -9.47 -17.45
C ASP A 207 -0.87 -9.72 -18.96
N THR A 208 -1.09 -8.69 -19.80
CA THR A 208 -0.91 -8.76 -21.25
C THR A 208 0.51 -8.44 -21.69
N THR A 209 1.39 -8.01 -20.79
CA THR A 209 2.76 -7.63 -21.13
C THR A 209 3.66 -8.87 -21.23
N SER A 210 4.40 -9.00 -22.35
CA SER A 210 5.39 -10.08 -22.54
C SER A 210 6.56 -9.94 -21.58
N ASP A 211 7.24 -11.05 -21.26
CA ASP A 211 8.41 -11.03 -20.36
C ASP A 211 9.53 -10.14 -20.90
N ALA A 212 9.79 -10.16 -22.21
CA ALA A 212 10.81 -9.29 -22.83
C ALA A 212 10.46 -7.80 -22.68
N THR A 213 9.20 -7.44 -22.88
CA THR A 213 8.72 -6.07 -22.68
C THR A 213 8.81 -5.66 -21.22
N ARG A 214 8.46 -6.58 -20.32
CA ARG A 214 8.54 -6.36 -18.85
C ARG A 214 9.97 -6.07 -18.41
N GLU A 215 10.94 -6.84 -18.84
CA GLU A 215 12.36 -6.64 -18.54
C GLU A 215 12.90 -5.34 -19.15
N TYR A 216 12.46 -4.98 -20.35
CA TYR A 216 12.81 -3.68 -20.95
C TYR A 216 12.34 -2.50 -20.09
N TYR A 217 11.06 -2.50 -19.70
CA TYR A 217 10.52 -1.41 -18.88
C TYR A 217 11.07 -1.39 -17.43
N LYS A 218 11.48 -2.53 -16.89
CA LYS A 218 12.22 -2.56 -15.61
C LYS A 218 13.54 -1.80 -15.72
N LYS A 219 14.32 -2.03 -16.78
CA LYS A 219 15.59 -1.31 -17.00
C LYS A 219 15.36 0.18 -17.15
N LEU A 220 14.36 0.59 -17.92
CA LEU A 220 14.00 2.01 -18.06
C LEU A 220 13.60 2.63 -16.71
N CYS A 221 12.88 1.90 -15.88
CA CYS A 221 12.46 2.36 -14.58
C CYS A 221 13.66 2.55 -13.63
N ILE A 222 14.62 1.62 -13.63
CA ILE A 222 15.87 1.72 -12.86
C ILE A 222 16.68 2.94 -13.33
N GLU A 223 16.91 3.06 -14.64
CA GLU A 223 17.63 4.19 -15.24
C GLU A 223 16.97 5.52 -14.87
N TYR A 224 15.63 5.60 -14.97
CA TYR A 224 14.89 6.79 -14.61
C TYR A 224 15.07 7.17 -13.14
N HIS A 225 14.98 6.19 -12.22
CA HIS A 225 15.17 6.45 -10.79
C HIS A 225 16.60 6.90 -10.45
N SER A 226 17.62 6.43 -11.17
CA SER A 226 19.02 6.82 -10.94
C SER A 226 19.30 8.32 -11.14
N HIS A 227 18.41 9.04 -11.81
CA HIS A 227 18.50 10.50 -11.95
C HIS A 227 18.09 11.28 -10.69
N PHE A 228 17.42 10.63 -9.75
CA PHE A 228 16.82 11.31 -8.59
C PHE A 228 17.48 10.94 -7.26
N ASP A 229 18.05 9.75 -7.17
CA ASP A 229 18.60 9.22 -5.91
C ASP A 229 19.97 8.57 -6.18
N PRO A 230 21.08 9.24 -5.81
CA PRO A 230 22.44 8.78 -6.14
C PRO A 230 22.85 7.45 -5.51
N ASP A 231 22.18 7.01 -4.43
CA ASP A 231 22.50 5.75 -3.75
C ASP A 231 21.76 4.53 -4.32
N PHE A 232 21.03 4.69 -5.42
CA PHE A 232 20.24 3.61 -6.03
C PHE A 232 21.03 2.77 -7.05
N VAL A 233 22.34 2.96 -7.16
CA VAL A 233 23.22 2.32 -8.16
C VAL A 233 24.07 1.21 -7.55
N GLU A 234 23.62 0.54 -6.50
CA GLU A 234 24.26 -0.70 -6.02
C GLU A 234 23.35 -1.92 -6.16
#